data_af2f1295f110cbb93dc7230dbcbd8679
#
_entry.id   af2f1295f110cbb93dc7230dbcbd8679
#
_cell.length_a   1.000
_cell.length_b   1.000
_cell.length_c   1.000
_cell.angle_alpha   90.00
_cell.angle_beta   90.00
_cell.angle_gamma   90.00
#
_symmetry.space_group_name_H-M   'P 1'
#
loop_
_entity.id
_entity.type
_entity.pdbx_description
1 polymer ?
#
loop_
_entity_poly.entity_id
_entity_poly.type
_entity_poly.pdbx_seq_one_letter_code
_entity_poly.pdbx_strand_id
1 'polypeptide(L)'
;MKILDLFCGLGGWSKAFAEAGHDCTGVDIVNLGYPYRFIKADLNDWVPDQHYDVILASPPCIEFSQAKKWAQGNQDERIGLDLIWKTFALIEKIKPKYYVIENVKGLAEFLPKPNDIIKYNRHKDGKAAYLWPNIGKLGFLCSTINMKVNTSKIKKLKSTLHKKSERALIPYPISKAVLTKIEND
;
A
#
# COMPACT_ATOMS: atom_id res chain seq x y z
N MET A 1 12.37 -6.18 13.26
CA MET A 1 11.96 -4.78 13.00
C MET A 1 10.51 -4.57 13.38
N LYS A 2 10.15 -3.35 13.79
CA LYS A 2 8.75 -2.91 13.97
C LYS A 2 8.24 -2.30 12.67
N ILE A 3 7.19 -2.85 12.12
CA ILE A 3 6.61 -2.48 10.83
C ILE A 3 5.27 -1.79 11.06
N LEU A 4 5.08 -0.63 10.47
CA LEU A 4 3.81 0.10 10.44
C LEU A 4 3.21 0.01 9.04
N ASP A 5 2.02 -0.58 8.93
CA ASP A 5 1.25 -0.69 7.69
C ASP A 5 0.08 0.30 7.75
N LEU A 6 0.22 1.45 7.09
CA LEU A 6 -0.80 2.48 7.03
C LEU A 6 -1.77 2.19 5.88
N PHE A 7 -3.07 2.38 6.15
CA PHE A 7 -4.15 1.96 5.26
C PHE A 7 -4.09 0.46 4.97
N CYS A 8 -3.88 -0.30 6.04
CA CYS A 8 -3.43 -1.70 5.99
C CYS A 8 -4.41 -2.67 5.33
N GLY A 9 -5.70 -2.35 5.30
CA GLY A 9 -6.74 -3.18 4.67
C GLY A 9 -6.69 -4.65 5.12
N LEU A 10 -6.32 -5.55 4.21
CA LEU A 10 -6.18 -6.99 4.45
C LEU A 10 -4.73 -7.43 4.76
N GLY A 11 -3.80 -6.51 4.93
CA GLY A 11 -2.42 -6.79 5.33
C GLY A 11 -1.51 -7.29 4.20
N GLY A 12 -1.74 -6.82 2.98
CA GLY A 12 -0.93 -7.22 1.83
C GLY A 12 0.55 -6.85 1.97
N TRP A 13 0.84 -5.69 2.50
CA TRP A 13 2.20 -5.25 2.81
C TRP A 13 2.82 -6.07 3.93
N SER A 14 2.09 -6.23 5.03
CA SER A 14 2.61 -6.85 6.25
C SER A 14 2.92 -8.33 6.08
N LYS A 15 2.30 -9.03 5.14
CA LYS A 15 2.36 -10.48 5.05
C LYS A 15 3.79 -11.02 4.95
N ALA A 16 4.62 -10.50 4.04
CA ALA A 16 5.99 -11.00 3.88
C ALA A 16 6.88 -10.68 5.09
N PHE A 17 6.64 -9.52 5.71
CA PHE A 17 7.37 -9.09 6.90
C PHE A 17 7.02 -9.96 8.11
N ALA A 18 5.74 -10.23 8.34
CA ALA A 18 5.31 -11.08 9.44
C ALA A 18 5.78 -12.53 9.28
N GLU A 19 5.77 -13.08 8.05
CA GLU A 19 6.32 -14.41 7.77
C GLU A 19 7.84 -14.49 8.01
N ALA A 20 8.55 -13.35 7.92
CA ALA A 20 9.97 -13.24 8.28
C ALA A 20 10.20 -12.93 9.78
N GLY A 21 9.14 -12.95 10.61
CA GLY A 21 9.25 -12.75 12.06
C GLY A 21 9.30 -11.30 12.52
N HIS A 22 8.91 -10.33 11.67
CA HIS A 22 8.84 -8.93 12.05
C HIS A 22 7.53 -8.59 12.75
N ASP A 23 7.55 -7.62 13.68
CA ASP A 23 6.39 -7.15 14.44
C ASP A 23 5.59 -6.14 13.59
N CYS A 24 4.42 -6.58 13.08
CA CYS A 24 3.60 -5.81 12.17
C CYS A 24 2.39 -5.19 12.90
N THR A 25 2.22 -3.87 12.78
CA THR A 25 1.06 -3.12 13.25
C THR A 25 0.38 -2.46 12.07
N GLY A 26 -0.91 -2.72 11.87
CA GLY A 26 -1.74 -2.09 10.85
C GLY A 26 -2.60 -0.97 11.44
N VAL A 27 -2.75 0.13 10.70
CA VAL A 27 -3.65 1.24 11.03
C VAL A 27 -4.62 1.45 9.86
N ASP A 28 -5.91 1.44 10.15
CA ASP A 28 -6.96 1.72 9.17
C ASP A 28 -8.24 2.19 9.89
N ILE A 29 -9.11 2.91 9.19
CA ILE A 29 -10.43 3.33 9.72
C ILE A 29 -11.40 2.14 9.86
N VAL A 30 -11.18 1.06 9.10
CA VAL A 30 -12.03 -0.14 9.10
C VAL A 30 -11.18 -1.40 9.22
N ASN A 31 -11.49 -2.23 10.21
CA ASN A 31 -10.89 -3.58 10.27
C ASN A 31 -11.56 -4.51 9.25
N LEU A 32 -10.84 -4.83 8.19
CA LEU A 32 -11.28 -5.76 7.14
C LEU A 32 -10.80 -7.20 7.36
N GLY A 33 -10.27 -7.51 8.55
CA GLY A 33 -9.68 -8.79 8.89
C GLY A 33 -8.15 -8.77 8.77
N TYR A 34 -7.52 -7.66 9.13
CA TYR A 34 -6.06 -7.56 9.25
C TYR A 34 -5.56 -8.60 10.26
N PRO A 35 -4.60 -9.46 9.89
CA PRO A 35 -4.30 -10.66 10.69
C PRO A 35 -3.29 -10.44 11.83
N TYR A 36 -2.74 -9.22 11.98
CA TYR A 36 -1.74 -8.90 12.99
C TYR A 36 -2.27 -7.84 13.97
N ARG A 37 -1.39 -7.16 14.74
CA ARG A 37 -1.80 -6.06 15.62
C ARG A 37 -2.50 -4.97 14.81
N PHE A 38 -3.74 -4.65 15.16
CA PHE A 38 -4.57 -3.68 14.45
C PHE A 38 -4.94 -2.50 15.34
N ILE A 39 -4.78 -1.30 14.83
CA ILE A 39 -5.24 -0.05 15.42
C ILE A 39 -6.33 0.54 14.51
N LYS A 40 -7.55 0.62 15.03
CA LYS A 40 -8.64 1.30 14.33
C LYS A 40 -8.52 2.80 14.58
N ALA A 41 -8.10 3.56 13.58
CA ALA A 41 -7.94 5.01 13.67
C ALA A 41 -8.09 5.71 12.33
N ASP A 42 -8.50 6.96 12.36
CA ASP A 42 -8.34 7.88 11.24
C ASP A 42 -6.93 8.49 11.30
N LEU A 43 -6.20 8.44 10.20
CA LEU A 43 -4.86 9.02 10.14
C LEU A 43 -4.84 10.54 10.32
N ASN A 44 -5.98 11.20 10.15
CA ASN A 44 -6.07 12.64 10.42
C ASN A 44 -5.83 12.97 11.89
N ASP A 45 -6.25 12.08 12.79
CA ASP A 45 -6.23 12.30 14.24
C ASP A 45 -5.26 11.34 14.96
N TRP A 46 -4.80 10.30 14.28
CA TRP A 46 -3.96 9.28 14.89
C TRP A 46 -2.54 9.76 15.18
N VAL A 47 -2.07 9.47 16.36
CA VAL A 47 -0.69 9.72 16.81
C VAL A 47 0.01 8.40 17.08
N PRO A 48 1.21 8.17 16.52
CA PRO A 48 1.98 6.96 16.78
C PRO A 48 2.27 6.77 18.26
N ASP A 49 2.07 5.55 18.76
CA ASP A 49 2.28 5.15 20.16
C ASP A 49 3.72 4.70 20.44
N GLN A 50 4.50 4.48 19.40
CA GLN A 50 5.88 4.02 19.48
C GLN A 50 6.67 4.40 18.22
N HIS A 51 7.97 4.13 18.24
CA HIS A 51 8.82 4.17 17.06
C HIS A 51 8.60 2.94 16.17
N TYR A 52 8.68 3.13 14.85
CA TYR A 52 8.63 2.07 13.84
C TYR A 52 9.86 2.17 12.93
N ASP A 53 10.46 1.02 12.62
CA ASP A 53 11.65 0.93 11.77
C ASP A 53 11.31 1.10 10.29
N VAL A 54 10.12 0.60 9.90
CA VAL A 54 9.62 0.60 8.52
C VAL A 54 8.20 1.11 8.49
N ILE A 55 7.90 2.02 7.55
CA ILE A 55 6.53 2.43 7.21
C ILE A 55 6.19 1.97 5.81
N LEU A 56 5.11 1.21 5.68
CA LEU A 56 4.51 0.79 4.43
C LEU A 56 3.13 1.45 4.32
N ALA A 57 2.83 2.10 3.21
CA ALA A 57 1.59 2.86 3.08
C ALA A 57 0.99 2.72 1.69
N SER A 58 -0.32 2.44 1.63
CA SER A 58 -1.12 2.49 0.40
C SER A 58 -2.33 3.42 0.59
N PRO A 59 -2.12 4.74 0.58
CA PRO A 59 -3.21 5.69 0.74
C PRO A 59 -4.30 5.48 -0.31
N PRO A 60 -5.59 5.78 0.01
CA PRO A 60 -6.69 5.63 -0.92
C PRO A 60 -6.42 6.27 -2.27
N CYS A 61 -6.46 5.48 -3.34
CA CYS A 61 -6.13 5.91 -4.70
C CYS A 61 -7.34 6.36 -5.52
N ILE A 62 -8.53 6.39 -4.92
CA ILE A 62 -9.79 6.62 -5.64
C ILE A 62 -9.77 7.94 -6.41
N GLU A 63 -9.25 9.01 -5.78
CA GLU A 63 -9.23 10.35 -6.38
C GLU A 63 -8.22 10.48 -7.54
N PHE A 64 -7.20 9.61 -7.59
CA PHE A 64 -6.19 9.59 -8.65
C PHE A 64 -6.43 8.51 -9.71
N SER A 65 -7.51 7.70 -9.55
CA SER A 65 -7.71 6.54 -10.42
C SER A 65 -8.40 6.89 -11.72
N GLN A 66 -7.91 6.36 -12.84
CA GLN A 66 -8.56 6.45 -14.15
C GLN A 66 -9.98 5.87 -14.14
N ALA A 67 -10.25 4.88 -13.30
CA ALA A 67 -11.57 4.27 -13.20
C ALA A 67 -12.63 5.26 -12.72
N LYS A 68 -12.31 6.18 -11.78
CA LYS A 68 -13.22 7.24 -11.34
C LYS A 68 -13.43 8.27 -12.46
N LYS A 69 -12.38 8.62 -13.18
CA LYS A 69 -12.42 9.55 -14.33
C LYS A 69 -13.36 9.03 -15.43
N TRP A 70 -13.27 7.74 -15.76
CA TRP A 70 -14.14 7.10 -16.76
C TRP A 70 -15.59 6.95 -16.30
N ALA A 71 -15.82 6.79 -15.00
CA ALA A 71 -17.17 6.73 -14.43
C ALA A 71 -17.88 8.09 -14.33
N GLN A 72 -17.31 9.14 -14.93
CA GLN A 72 -17.80 10.53 -14.89
C GLN A 72 -18.00 11.06 -13.46
N GLY A 73 -17.27 10.49 -12.48
CA GLY A 73 -17.25 10.98 -11.12
C GLY A 73 -16.35 12.21 -10.99
N ASN A 74 -16.81 13.23 -10.27
CA ASN A 74 -15.96 14.36 -9.92
C ASN A 74 -14.81 13.85 -9.03
N GLN A 75 -13.56 14.06 -9.47
CA GLN A 75 -12.37 13.82 -8.66
C GLN A 75 -12.15 15.04 -7.77
N ASP A 76 -11.96 14.80 -6.48
CA ASP A 76 -11.42 15.82 -5.59
C ASP A 76 -10.03 15.38 -5.13
N GLU A 77 -9.06 15.77 -5.93
CA GLU A 77 -7.66 15.41 -5.72
C GLU A 77 -7.12 15.96 -4.39
N ARG A 78 -7.73 17.03 -3.86
CA ARG A 78 -7.35 17.61 -2.55
C ARG A 78 -7.58 16.60 -1.43
N ILE A 79 -8.71 15.89 -1.44
CA ILE A 79 -9.00 14.85 -0.43
C ILE A 79 -7.95 13.72 -0.50
N GLY A 80 -7.58 13.31 -1.71
CA GLY A 80 -6.52 12.32 -1.89
C GLY A 80 -5.15 12.82 -1.44
N LEU A 81 -4.80 14.05 -1.79
CA LEU A 81 -3.54 14.69 -1.43
C LEU A 81 -3.42 14.92 0.07
N ASP A 82 -4.49 15.26 0.77
CA ASP A 82 -4.46 15.44 2.23
C ASP A 82 -3.97 14.18 2.95
N LEU A 83 -4.45 13.00 2.56
CA LEU A 83 -3.98 11.73 3.12
C LEU A 83 -2.52 11.40 2.74
N ILE A 84 -2.09 11.79 1.54
CA ILE A 84 -0.69 11.68 1.11
C ILE A 84 0.21 12.57 1.99
N TRP A 85 -0.16 13.83 2.19
CA TRP A 85 0.62 14.76 3.03
C TRP A 85 0.62 14.33 4.49
N LYS A 86 -0.48 13.81 5.02
CA LYS A 86 -0.53 13.20 6.35
C LYS A 86 0.42 12.02 6.47
N THR A 87 0.49 11.17 5.44
CA THR A 87 1.44 10.05 5.41
C THR A 87 2.89 10.56 5.48
N PHE A 88 3.26 11.57 4.70
CA PHE A 88 4.59 12.17 4.78
C PHE A 88 4.87 12.83 6.13
N ALA A 89 3.88 13.52 6.71
CA ALA A 89 4.01 14.11 8.05
C ALA A 89 4.26 13.05 9.14
N LEU A 90 3.61 11.89 9.04
CA LEU A 90 3.86 10.76 9.93
C LEU A 90 5.26 10.17 9.73
N ILE A 91 5.71 10.03 8.48
CA ILE A 91 7.08 9.58 8.16
C ILE A 91 8.10 10.54 8.79
N GLU A 92 7.92 11.85 8.61
CA GLU A 92 8.82 12.86 9.18
C GLU A 92 8.82 12.86 10.71
N LYS A 93 7.67 12.62 11.33
CA LYS A 93 7.52 12.54 12.79
C LYS A 93 8.15 11.27 13.37
N ILE A 94 7.92 10.11 12.75
CA ILE A 94 8.41 8.80 13.23
C ILE A 94 9.88 8.63 12.89
N LYS A 95 10.35 9.19 11.78
CA LYS A 95 11.71 9.03 11.22
C LYS A 95 12.12 7.57 11.10
N PRO A 96 11.34 6.74 10.38
CA PRO A 96 11.68 5.34 10.18
C PRO A 96 12.97 5.22 9.37
N LYS A 97 13.72 4.14 9.54
CA LYS A 97 14.87 3.85 8.67
C LYS A 97 14.43 3.70 7.22
N TYR A 98 13.29 3.03 7.01
CA TYR A 98 12.75 2.78 5.68
C TYR A 98 11.28 3.15 5.57
N TYR A 99 10.88 3.62 4.37
CA TYR A 99 9.46 3.73 4.04
C TYR A 99 9.20 3.41 2.58
N VAL A 100 7.99 2.98 2.28
CA VAL A 100 7.47 2.80 0.92
C VAL A 100 6.04 3.31 0.86
N ILE A 101 5.77 4.25 -0.04
CA ILE A 101 4.42 4.68 -0.38
C ILE A 101 4.05 4.08 -1.73
N GLU A 102 2.89 3.46 -1.81
CA GLU A 102 2.33 2.91 -3.05
C GLU A 102 1.06 3.66 -3.46
N ASN A 103 0.92 3.89 -4.76
CA ASN A 103 -0.33 4.40 -5.31
C ASN A 103 -0.45 4.09 -6.82
N VAL A 104 -1.48 4.64 -7.47
CA VAL A 104 -1.71 4.54 -8.92
C VAL A 104 -0.96 5.63 -9.70
N LYS A 105 -0.92 5.46 -11.03
CA LYS A 105 -0.25 6.40 -11.95
C LYS A 105 -0.65 7.88 -11.74
N GLY A 106 -1.93 8.15 -11.49
CA GLY A 106 -2.44 9.52 -11.37
C GLY A 106 -1.77 10.32 -10.25
N LEU A 107 -1.33 9.69 -9.16
CA LEU A 107 -0.59 10.39 -8.12
C LEU A 107 0.78 10.91 -8.60
N ALA A 108 1.39 10.31 -9.62
CA ALA A 108 2.67 10.77 -10.17
C ALA A 108 2.60 12.14 -10.88
N GLU A 109 1.41 12.69 -11.06
CA GLU A 109 1.21 14.07 -11.56
C GLU A 109 1.45 15.11 -10.44
N PHE A 110 1.33 14.71 -9.17
CA PHE A 110 1.44 15.58 -7.99
C PHE A 110 2.71 15.37 -7.15
N LEU A 111 3.38 14.24 -7.32
CA LEU A 111 4.61 13.91 -6.61
C LEU A 111 5.81 13.83 -7.57
N PRO A 112 7.05 13.90 -7.06
CA PRO A 112 8.24 13.55 -7.86
C PRO A 112 8.07 12.18 -8.52
N LYS A 113 8.82 11.95 -9.61
CA LYS A 113 8.77 10.66 -10.32
C LYS A 113 8.96 9.50 -9.34
N PRO A 114 8.10 8.46 -9.40
CA PRO A 114 8.26 7.28 -8.56
C PRO A 114 9.61 6.61 -8.85
N ASN A 115 10.21 6.03 -7.81
CA ASN A 115 11.47 5.31 -7.95
C ASN A 115 11.30 4.02 -8.73
N ASP A 116 10.14 3.37 -8.56
CA ASP A 116 9.80 2.11 -9.20
C ASP A 116 8.36 2.07 -9.69
N ILE A 117 8.16 1.41 -10.83
CA ILE A 117 6.86 1.10 -11.42
C ILE A 117 6.80 -0.41 -11.64
N ILE A 118 5.98 -1.08 -10.85
CA ILE A 118 5.84 -2.53 -10.92
C ILE A 118 4.56 -2.87 -11.66
N LYS A 119 4.71 -3.43 -12.86
CA LYS A 119 3.57 -3.94 -13.63
C LYS A 119 3.24 -5.36 -13.18
N TYR A 120 1.99 -5.61 -12.83
CA TYR A 120 1.51 -6.95 -12.50
C TYR A 120 0.17 -7.22 -13.16
N ASN A 121 0.08 -8.41 -13.77
CA ASN A 121 -1.15 -8.86 -14.41
C ASN A 121 -2.11 -9.41 -13.35
N ARG A 122 -2.97 -8.56 -12.82
CA ARG A 122 -4.07 -8.98 -11.96
C ARG A 122 -5.36 -9.26 -12.74
N HIS A 123 -5.52 -8.59 -13.87
CA HIS A 123 -6.60 -8.71 -14.85
C HIS A 123 -6.06 -8.40 -16.26
N LYS A 124 -6.86 -8.63 -17.30
CA LYS A 124 -6.51 -8.34 -18.70
C LYS A 124 -6.03 -6.91 -18.95
N ASP A 125 -6.40 -5.98 -18.05
CA ASP A 125 -6.11 -4.54 -18.16
C ASP A 125 -4.78 -4.10 -17.53
N GLY A 126 -3.97 -5.02 -17.01
CA GLY A 126 -2.67 -4.77 -16.40
C GLY A 126 -2.69 -3.66 -15.33
N LYS A 127 -2.51 -3.99 -14.06
CA LYS A 127 -2.31 -2.98 -13.01
C LYS A 127 -0.82 -2.72 -12.82
N ALA A 128 -0.51 -1.49 -12.41
CA ALA A 128 0.84 -1.13 -11.99
C ALA A 128 0.78 -0.46 -10.63
N ALA A 129 1.69 -0.84 -9.74
CA ALA A 129 1.99 -0.12 -8.52
C ALA A 129 3.10 0.90 -8.81
N TYR A 130 2.88 2.13 -8.42
CA TYR A 130 3.85 3.20 -8.46
C TYR A 130 4.39 3.37 -7.06
N LEU A 131 5.71 3.28 -6.87
CA LEU A 131 6.34 3.25 -5.56
C LEU A 131 7.26 4.45 -5.35
N TRP A 132 7.15 5.05 -4.18
CA TRP A 132 8.01 6.12 -3.65
C TRP A 132 8.72 5.64 -2.37
N PRO A 133 9.76 4.81 -2.50
CA PRO A 133 10.55 4.34 -1.37
C PRO A 133 11.75 5.25 -1.09
N ASN A 134 12.29 5.19 0.12
CA ASN A 134 13.61 5.73 0.44
C ASN A 134 14.75 4.70 0.37
N ILE A 135 14.48 3.47 -0.06
CA ILE A 135 15.44 2.35 -0.14
C ILE A 135 16.09 2.16 -1.51
N GLY A 136 16.01 3.17 -2.38
CA GLY A 136 16.50 3.06 -3.75
C GLY A 136 15.60 2.21 -4.66
N LYS A 137 16.08 1.84 -5.85
CA LYS A 137 15.27 1.12 -6.85
C LYS A 137 15.08 -0.35 -6.48
N LEU A 138 13.83 -0.81 -6.55
CA LEU A 138 13.44 -2.23 -6.43
C LEU A 138 13.47 -2.96 -7.78
N GLY A 139 13.60 -2.22 -8.89
CA GLY A 139 13.26 -2.59 -10.26
C GLY A 139 13.77 -3.92 -10.78
N PHE A 140 14.83 -4.46 -10.23
CA PHE A 140 15.38 -5.74 -10.69
C PHE A 140 14.63 -6.97 -10.14
N LEU A 141 14.06 -6.87 -8.96
CA LEU A 141 13.40 -8.01 -8.28
C LEU A 141 11.94 -8.23 -8.71
N CYS A 142 11.32 -7.23 -9.35
CA CYS A 142 9.89 -7.21 -9.61
C CYS A 142 9.49 -7.20 -11.10
N SER A 143 10.43 -7.16 -12.03
CA SER A 143 10.16 -7.02 -13.48
C SER A 143 9.39 -8.18 -14.13
N THR A 144 9.17 -9.27 -13.41
CA THR A 144 8.58 -10.52 -13.95
C THR A 144 7.53 -11.15 -13.04
N ILE A 145 6.72 -10.37 -12.34
CA ILE A 145 5.67 -10.95 -11.50
C ILE A 145 4.45 -11.32 -12.36
N ASN A 146 4.45 -12.52 -12.92
CA ASN A 146 3.27 -13.15 -13.47
C ASN A 146 2.36 -13.63 -12.33
N MET A 147 1.40 -12.79 -11.93
CA MET A 147 0.43 -13.15 -10.89
C MET A 147 -0.82 -13.75 -11.52
N LYS A 148 -0.97 -15.07 -11.44
CA LYS A 148 -2.29 -15.70 -11.59
C LYS A 148 -3.10 -15.42 -10.32
N VAL A 149 -3.99 -14.44 -10.34
CA VAL A 149 -4.97 -14.25 -9.27
C VAL A 149 -6.07 -15.27 -9.45
N ASN A 150 -6.30 -16.10 -8.43
CA ASN A 150 -7.42 -17.03 -8.43
C ASN A 150 -8.74 -16.27 -8.25
N THR A 151 -9.33 -15.85 -9.38
CA THR A 151 -10.59 -15.08 -9.42
C THR A 151 -11.78 -15.85 -8.85
N SER A 152 -11.68 -17.19 -8.67
CA SER A 152 -12.74 -18.00 -8.08
C SER A 152 -12.97 -17.68 -6.60
N LYS A 153 -11.91 -17.32 -5.85
CA LYS A 153 -12.04 -16.89 -4.45
C LYS A 153 -12.77 -15.55 -4.33
N ILE A 154 -12.55 -14.62 -5.26
CA ILE A 154 -13.16 -13.27 -5.24
C ILE A 154 -14.68 -13.35 -5.43
N LYS A 155 -15.18 -14.33 -6.19
CA LYS A 155 -16.63 -14.52 -6.44
C LYS A 155 -17.41 -14.95 -5.18
N LYS A 156 -16.74 -15.55 -4.18
CA LYS A 156 -17.38 -16.03 -2.94
C LYS A 156 -17.50 -14.97 -1.83
N LEU A 157 -16.95 -13.77 -2.02
CA LEU A 157 -16.97 -12.70 -1.01
C LEU A 157 -18.37 -12.09 -0.88
N LYS A 158 -18.88 -12.08 0.36
CA LYS A 158 -20.28 -11.69 0.66
C LYS A 158 -20.52 -10.17 0.62
N SER A 159 -19.49 -9.31 0.76
CA SER A 159 -19.65 -7.85 0.79
C SER A 159 -18.93 -7.14 -0.35
N THR A 160 -19.51 -6.00 -0.81
CA THR A 160 -18.89 -5.14 -1.83
C THR A 160 -17.59 -4.51 -1.33
N LEU A 161 -17.53 -4.16 -0.05
CA LEU A 161 -16.36 -3.56 0.59
C LEU A 161 -15.18 -4.54 0.59
N HIS A 162 -15.42 -5.79 1.00
CA HIS A 162 -14.39 -6.83 1.02
C HIS A 162 -13.85 -7.15 -0.39
N LYS A 163 -14.71 -7.19 -1.41
CA LYS A 163 -14.29 -7.34 -2.82
C LYS A 163 -13.40 -6.19 -3.30
N LYS A 164 -13.71 -4.94 -2.91
CA LYS A 164 -12.88 -3.78 -3.24
C LYS A 164 -11.51 -3.86 -2.57
N SER A 165 -11.45 -4.27 -1.30
CA SER A 165 -10.23 -4.41 -0.53
C SER A 165 -9.31 -5.50 -1.07
N GLU A 166 -9.84 -6.64 -1.50
CA GLU A 166 -9.03 -7.67 -2.18
C GLU A 166 -8.44 -7.17 -3.51
N ARG A 167 -9.16 -6.30 -4.23
CA ARG A 167 -8.62 -5.68 -5.44
C ARG A 167 -7.51 -4.67 -5.15
N ALA A 168 -7.53 -4.04 -4.00
CA ALA A 168 -6.53 -3.08 -3.55
C ALA A 168 -5.35 -3.74 -2.83
N LEU A 169 -5.45 -5.04 -2.49
CA LEU A 169 -4.42 -5.77 -1.77
C LEU A 169 -3.08 -5.72 -2.52
N ILE A 170 -2.04 -5.32 -1.83
CA ILE A 170 -0.67 -5.38 -2.34
C ILE A 170 -0.28 -6.85 -2.58
N PRO A 171 0.19 -7.19 -3.78
CA PRO A 171 0.62 -8.54 -4.07
C PRO A 171 1.81 -9.00 -3.22
N TYR A 172 1.74 -10.20 -2.68
CA TYR A 172 2.80 -10.79 -1.87
C TYR A 172 4.23 -10.65 -2.48
N PRO A 173 4.46 -10.89 -3.79
CA PRO A 173 5.79 -10.71 -4.37
C PRO A 173 6.33 -9.28 -4.26
N ILE A 174 5.46 -8.26 -4.26
CA ILE A 174 5.88 -6.86 -4.08
C ILE A 174 6.34 -6.65 -2.63
N SER A 175 5.53 -7.07 -1.66
CA SER A 175 5.90 -7.02 -0.23
C SER A 175 7.20 -7.77 0.02
N LYS A 176 7.36 -8.98 -0.55
CA LYS A 176 8.59 -9.79 -0.40
C LYS A 176 9.82 -9.13 -1.03
N ALA A 177 9.67 -8.47 -2.18
CA ALA A 177 10.78 -7.76 -2.82
C ALA A 177 11.24 -6.55 -1.97
N VAL A 178 10.30 -5.80 -1.39
CA VAL A 178 10.61 -4.70 -0.47
C VAL A 178 11.35 -5.22 0.76
N LEU A 179 10.83 -6.27 1.39
CA LEU A 179 11.49 -6.93 2.52
C LEU A 179 12.92 -7.34 2.17
N THR A 180 13.10 -8.09 1.07
CA THR A 180 14.44 -8.56 0.65
C THR A 180 15.40 -7.40 0.41
N LYS A 181 14.92 -6.29 -0.14
CA LYS A 181 15.75 -5.10 -0.34
C LYS A 181 16.17 -4.47 0.98
N ILE A 182 15.25 -4.37 1.95
CA ILE A 182 15.51 -3.83 3.29
C ILE A 182 16.49 -4.71 4.08
N GLU A 183 16.36 -6.04 3.98
CA GLU A 183 17.24 -6.97 4.69
C GLU A 183 18.66 -7.02 4.11
N ASN A 184 18.86 -6.58 2.88
CA ASN A 184 20.16 -6.55 2.19
C ASN A 184 20.81 -5.15 2.17
N ASP A 185 20.18 -4.12 2.79
CA ASP A 185 20.69 -2.75 2.89
C ASP A 185 21.39 -2.52 4.25
#